data_d65a1d26552baca875a0bbb242950bf0
#
_entry.id   d65a1d26552baca875a0bbb242950bf0
#
_cell.length_a   1.000
_cell.length_b   1.000
_cell.length_c   1.000
_cell.angle_alpha   90.00
_cell.angle_beta   90.00
_cell.angle_gamma   90.00
#
_symmetry.space_group_name_H-M   'P 1'
#
loop_
_entity.id
_entity.type
_entity.pdbx_description
1 polymer ?
#
loop_
_entity_poly.entity_id
_entity_poly.type
_entity_poly.pdbx_seq_one_letter_code
_entity_poly.pdbx_strand_id
1 'polypeptide(L)'
;QILAELDPHSIYISAKDMQITNDDLKGSFSGIGVEFTIRQDTLHVQQVIGNGPAERAGVIAGDKIVMVDGKPFTGKTLTNEEAMHRLKGPKDTKVKLGILRYGEKKIRNIVVTRGEIPTKSVTATYMLNDKTGYIRIKNFGENTYAELLIALAQLSQQGFENLTIDLRGN
;
A
#
# COMPACT_ATOMS: atom_id res chain seq x y z
N GLN A 1 22.24 -11.57 -20.04
CA GLN A 1 23.65 -11.23 -20.37
C GLN A 1 23.77 -9.79 -20.90
N ILE A 2 22.87 -9.33 -21.79
CA ILE A 2 22.93 -7.97 -22.38
C ILE A 2 22.81 -6.87 -21.32
N LEU A 3 21.98 -7.05 -20.29
CA LEU A 3 21.78 -6.07 -19.20
C LEU A 3 23.02 -5.87 -18.32
N ALA A 4 23.87 -6.88 -18.21
CA ALA A 4 25.11 -6.79 -17.43
C ALA A 4 26.19 -5.91 -18.10
N GLU A 5 26.01 -5.58 -19.39
CA GLU A 5 26.89 -4.70 -20.17
C GLU A 5 26.41 -3.23 -20.14
N LEU A 6 25.21 -2.97 -19.57
CA LEU A 6 24.67 -1.63 -19.38
C LEU A 6 25.14 -1.07 -18.03
N ASP A 7 24.81 0.19 -17.76
CA ASP A 7 25.15 0.82 -16.49
C ASP A 7 24.40 0.16 -15.31
N PRO A 8 24.90 0.32 -14.04
CA PRO A 8 24.31 -0.31 -12.88
C PRO A 8 22.86 0.12 -12.56
N HIS A 9 22.37 1.16 -13.22
CA HIS A 9 21.01 1.69 -13.06
C HIS A 9 20.05 1.18 -14.12
N SER A 10 20.55 0.45 -15.11
CA SER A 10 19.71 -0.15 -16.16
C SER A 10 19.03 -1.41 -15.66
N ILE A 11 17.70 -1.39 -15.67
CA ILE A 11 16.85 -2.49 -15.19
C ILE A 11 15.88 -2.90 -16.32
N TYR A 12 15.69 -4.20 -16.50
CA TYR A 12 14.62 -4.71 -17.35
C TYR A 12 13.37 -4.89 -16.51
N ILE A 13 12.30 -4.17 -16.87
CA ILE A 13 10.99 -4.33 -16.25
C ILE A 13 10.17 -5.25 -17.15
N SER A 14 9.77 -6.41 -16.65
CA SER A 14 8.92 -7.33 -17.40
C SER A 14 7.55 -6.72 -17.66
N ALA A 15 6.83 -7.16 -18.70
CA ALA A 15 5.46 -6.69 -18.96
C ALA A 15 4.52 -6.93 -17.74
N LYS A 16 4.79 -7.96 -16.94
CA LYS A 16 4.07 -8.28 -15.72
C LYS A 16 4.34 -7.25 -14.60
N ASP A 17 5.58 -6.81 -14.50
CA ASP A 17 6.02 -5.88 -13.44
C ASP A 17 5.80 -4.42 -13.85
N MET A 18 5.64 -4.14 -15.16
CA MET A 18 5.36 -2.82 -15.69
C MET A 18 4.11 -2.19 -15.08
N GLN A 19 3.08 -3.00 -14.80
CA GLN A 19 1.86 -2.51 -14.19
C GLN A 19 2.10 -2.04 -12.74
N ILE A 20 2.93 -2.76 -11.99
CA ILE A 20 3.32 -2.38 -10.62
C ILE A 20 4.10 -1.07 -10.65
N THR A 21 5.07 -0.96 -11.56
CA THR A 21 5.88 0.26 -11.71
C THR A 21 5.04 1.47 -12.13
N ASN A 22 4.09 1.27 -13.04
CA ASN A 22 3.18 2.33 -13.46
C ASN A 22 2.23 2.76 -12.32
N ASP A 23 1.76 1.81 -11.50
CA ASP A 23 0.91 2.11 -10.34
C ASP A 23 1.69 2.95 -9.31
N ASP A 24 2.96 2.64 -9.06
CA ASP A 24 3.82 3.41 -8.16
C ASP A 24 4.05 4.84 -8.66
N LEU A 25 4.24 5.02 -9.97
CA LEU A 25 4.39 6.35 -10.59
C LEU A 25 3.10 7.16 -10.56
N LYS A 26 1.94 6.52 -10.73
CA LYS A 26 0.62 7.18 -10.66
C LYS A 26 0.21 7.61 -9.25
N GLY A 27 0.95 7.19 -8.23
CA GLY A 27 0.60 7.48 -6.83
C GLY A 27 -0.70 6.81 -6.38
N SER A 28 -1.10 5.73 -7.06
CA SER A 28 -2.22 4.87 -6.68
C SER A 28 -2.07 3.49 -7.30
N PHE A 29 -2.62 2.48 -6.64
CA PHE A 29 -2.73 1.14 -7.22
C PHE A 29 -4.14 0.61 -7.08
N SER A 30 -4.50 -0.38 -7.90
CA SER A 30 -5.79 -1.03 -7.79
C SER A 30 -5.71 -2.31 -6.98
N GLY A 31 -6.57 -2.42 -5.96
CA GLY A 31 -6.58 -3.56 -5.04
C GLY A 31 -7.70 -3.49 -4.02
N ILE A 32 -7.55 -4.22 -2.93
CA ILE A 32 -8.56 -4.27 -1.86
C ILE A 32 -8.39 -3.20 -0.78
N GLY A 33 -7.20 -2.61 -0.62
CA GLY A 33 -6.95 -1.54 0.36
C GLY A 33 -6.79 -2.05 1.78
N VAL A 34 -5.86 -2.98 2.00
CA VAL A 34 -5.44 -3.44 3.32
C VAL A 34 -3.93 -3.37 3.48
N GLU A 35 -3.47 -3.03 4.68
CA GLU A 35 -2.12 -3.29 5.13
C GLU A 35 -2.11 -4.61 5.87
N PHE A 36 -1.13 -5.45 5.60
CA PHE A 36 -1.07 -6.79 6.16
C PHE A 36 0.34 -7.21 6.57
N THR A 37 0.41 -8.24 7.37
CA THR A 37 1.64 -8.97 7.66
C THR A 37 1.37 -10.46 7.58
N ILE A 38 2.38 -11.24 7.19
CA ILE A 38 2.31 -12.69 7.19
C ILE A 38 2.94 -13.19 8.48
N ARG A 39 2.16 -13.89 9.28
CA ARG A 39 2.59 -14.53 10.53
C ARG A 39 2.06 -15.96 10.58
N GLN A 40 2.92 -16.91 10.95
CA GLN A 40 2.53 -18.34 11.03
C GLN A 40 1.80 -18.78 9.77
N ASP A 41 2.44 -18.52 8.62
CA ASP A 41 1.94 -18.91 7.29
C ASP A 41 0.53 -18.41 6.96
N THR A 42 0.09 -17.31 7.59
CA THR A 42 -1.25 -16.74 7.43
C THR A 42 -1.16 -15.21 7.28
N LEU A 43 -1.98 -14.65 6.39
CA LEU A 43 -2.09 -13.21 6.20
C LEU A 43 -3.01 -12.59 7.27
N HIS A 44 -2.45 -11.68 8.05
CA HIS A 44 -3.16 -10.91 9.07
C HIS A 44 -3.35 -9.46 8.60
N VAL A 45 -4.57 -8.99 8.54
CA VAL A 45 -4.90 -7.60 8.26
C VAL A 45 -4.49 -6.74 9.46
N GLN A 46 -3.55 -5.84 9.27
CA GLN A 46 -3.10 -4.90 10.31
C GLN A 46 -3.97 -3.65 10.30
N GLN A 47 -4.24 -3.12 9.11
CA GLN A 47 -5.05 -1.93 8.94
C GLN A 47 -5.86 -2.03 7.65
N VAL A 48 -7.03 -1.43 7.65
CA VAL A 48 -7.86 -1.25 6.46
C VAL A 48 -7.82 0.23 6.07
N ILE A 49 -7.58 0.50 4.80
CA ILE A 49 -7.51 1.89 4.31
C ILE A 49 -8.91 2.49 4.35
N GLY A 50 -9.02 3.61 5.04
CA GLY A 50 -10.30 4.31 5.24
C GLY A 50 -10.97 4.68 3.90
N ASN A 51 -12.26 4.49 3.81
CA ASN A 51 -13.06 4.65 2.59
C ASN A 51 -12.60 3.73 1.43
N GLY A 52 -11.75 2.73 1.71
CA GLY A 52 -11.25 1.76 0.74
C GLY A 52 -12.24 0.63 0.44
N PRO A 53 -11.95 -0.19 -0.59
CA PRO A 53 -12.78 -1.32 -0.98
C PRO A 53 -13.01 -2.37 0.12
N ALA A 54 -11.95 -2.71 0.88
CA ALA A 54 -12.03 -3.70 1.95
C ALA A 54 -12.90 -3.22 3.12
N GLU A 55 -12.77 -1.95 3.51
CA GLU A 55 -13.61 -1.35 4.56
C GLU A 55 -15.09 -1.38 4.17
N ARG A 56 -15.40 -0.92 2.95
CA ARG A 56 -16.79 -0.96 2.44
C ARG A 56 -17.37 -2.35 2.37
N ALA A 57 -16.53 -3.37 2.18
CA ALA A 57 -16.94 -4.77 2.17
C ALA A 57 -17.05 -5.39 3.57
N GLY A 58 -16.62 -4.68 4.64
CA GLY A 58 -16.71 -5.13 6.02
C GLY A 58 -15.51 -5.94 6.52
N VAL A 59 -14.35 -5.83 5.85
CA VAL A 59 -13.06 -6.31 6.39
C VAL A 59 -12.60 -5.35 7.48
N ILE A 60 -12.04 -5.87 8.55
CA ILE A 60 -11.54 -5.08 9.69
C ILE A 60 -10.10 -5.47 10.05
N ALA A 61 -9.42 -4.61 10.78
CA ALA A 61 -8.12 -4.94 11.37
C ALA A 61 -8.26 -6.14 12.32
N GLY A 62 -7.27 -7.04 12.29
CA GLY A 62 -7.27 -8.30 13.04
C GLY A 62 -7.88 -9.48 12.28
N ASP A 63 -8.54 -9.27 11.15
CA ASP A 63 -9.00 -10.36 10.28
C ASP A 63 -7.82 -11.16 9.73
N LYS A 64 -8.00 -12.48 9.61
CA LYS A 64 -7.06 -13.37 8.93
C LYS A 64 -7.64 -13.77 7.58
N ILE A 65 -6.93 -13.49 6.50
CA ILE A 65 -7.35 -13.95 5.17
C ILE A 65 -6.77 -15.35 4.95
N VAL A 66 -7.64 -16.35 4.93
CA VAL A 66 -7.26 -17.77 4.83
C VAL A 66 -7.64 -18.39 3.49
N MET A 67 -8.49 -17.74 2.70
CA MET A 67 -8.84 -18.14 1.34
C MET A 67 -8.96 -16.92 0.42
N VAL A 68 -8.58 -17.10 -0.85
CA VAL A 68 -8.78 -16.10 -1.92
C VAL A 68 -9.32 -16.86 -3.14
N ASP A 69 -10.48 -16.42 -3.65
CA ASP A 69 -11.19 -17.02 -4.79
C ASP A 69 -11.38 -18.55 -4.66
N GLY A 70 -11.78 -18.99 -3.46
CA GLY A 70 -12.03 -20.39 -3.14
C GLY A 70 -10.78 -21.26 -2.98
N LYS A 71 -9.58 -20.70 -3.13
CA LYS A 71 -8.32 -21.42 -2.95
C LYS A 71 -7.72 -21.10 -1.59
N PRO A 72 -7.08 -22.07 -0.91
CA PRO A 72 -6.33 -21.79 0.33
C PRO A 72 -5.32 -20.66 0.14
N PHE A 73 -5.21 -19.81 1.15
CA PHE A 73 -4.31 -18.67 1.17
C PHE A 73 -3.50 -18.66 2.47
N THR A 74 -2.94 -19.82 2.77
CA THR A 74 -2.11 -20.10 3.93
C THR A 74 -1.01 -21.08 3.54
N GLY A 75 0.03 -21.18 4.34
CA GLY A 75 1.11 -22.14 4.17
C GLY A 75 2.47 -21.48 3.91
N LYS A 76 3.53 -22.28 3.96
CA LYS A 76 4.94 -21.85 3.86
C LYS A 76 5.28 -21.15 2.53
N THR A 77 4.48 -21.35 1.50
CA THR A 77 4.65 -20.72 0.18
C THR A 77 4.02 -19.33 0.09
N LEU A 78 3.29 -18.91 1.12
CA LEU A 78 2.67 -17.59 1.14
C LEU A 78 3.74 -16.51 1.38
N THR A 79 4.05 -15.74 0.36
CA THR A 79 4.97 -14.61 0.41
C THR A 79 4.20 -13.30 0.28
N ASN A 80 4.85 -12.18 0.63
CA ASN A 80 4.27 -10.84 0.42
C ASN A 80 3.97 -10.59 -1.06
N GLU A 81 4.83 -11.06 -1.96
CA GLU A 81 4.65 -10.94 -3.40
C GLU A 81 3.40 -11.71 -3.87
N GLU A 82 3.26 -12.97 -3.47
CA GLU A 82 2.08 -13.78 -3.78
C GLU A 82 0.80 -13.14 -3.20
N ALA A 83 0.87 -12.61 -1.99
CA ALA A 83 -0.24 -11.91 -1.37
C ALA A 83 -0.64 -10.66 -2.18
N MET A 84 0.31 -9.82 -2.53
CA MET A 84 0.05 -8.65 -3.37
C MET A 84 -0.52 -9.04 -4.73
N HIS A 85 0.06 -10.05 -5.39
CA HIS A 85 -0.39 -10.51 -6.70
C HIS A 85 -1.85 -10.99 -6.68
N ARG A 86 -2.31 -11.66 -5.62
CA ARG A 86 -3.68 -12.17 -5.53
C ARG A 86 -4.69 -11.13 -5.04
N LEU A 87 -4.26 -10.17 -4.22
CA LEU A 87 -5.15 -9.15 -3.66
C LEU A 87 -5.25 -7.90 -4.55
N LYS A 88 -4.19 -7.52 -5.27
CA LYS A 88 -4.23 -6.51 -6.33
C LYS A 88 -4.97 -7.07 -7.56
N GLY A 89 -5.32 -6.20 -8.47
CA GLY A 89 -5.92 -6.55 -9.75
C GLY A 89 -6.68 -5.37 -10.35
N PRO A 90 -7.20 -5.49 -11.59
CA PRO A 90 -7.86 -4.39 -12.26
C PRO A 90 -9.02 -3.82 -11.44
N LYS A 91 -9.19 -2.49 -11.50
CA LYS A 91 -10.30 -1.78 -10.88
C LYS A 91 -11.64 -2.41 -11.30
N ASP A 92 -12.61 -2.39 -10.40
CA ASP A 92 -13.97 -2.92 -10.56
C ASP A 92 -14.07 -4.45 -10.71
N THR A 93 -12.94 -5.18 -10.68
CA THR A 93 -12.96 -6.64 -10.56
C THR A 93 -13.26 -7.08 -9.13
N LYS A 94 -13.84 -8.26 -8.97
CA LYS A 94 -14.20 -8.80 -7.66
C LYS A 94 -13.21 -9.87 -7.22
N VAL A 95 -12.93 -9.91 -5.93
CA VAL A 95 -12.17 -10.98 -5.28
C VAL A 95 -12.97 -11.49 -4.09
N LYS A 96 -13.07 -12.80 -3.95
CA LYS A 96 -13.77 -13.47 -2.83
C LYS A 96 -12.74 -13.84 -1.76
N LEU A 97 -12.87 -13.25 -0.58
CA LEU A 97 -12.01 -13.51 0.56
C LEU A 97 -12.70 -14.46 1.55
N GLY A 98 -12.00 -15.50 1.98
CA GLY A 98 -12.38 -16.29 3.14
C GLY A 98 -11.64 -15.77 4.36
N ILE A 99 -12.36 -15.21 5.30
CA ILE A 99 -11.83 -14.51 6.48
C ILE A 99 -12.15 -15.29 7.74
N LEU A 100 -11.13 -15.50 8.57
CA LEU A 100 -11.27 -15.99 9.94
C LEU A 100 -11.11 -14.80 10.90
N ARG A 101 -12.20 -14.41 11.53
CA ARG A 101 -12.24 -13.30 12.50
C ARG A 101 -12.04 -13.81 13.90
N TYR A 102 -11.34 -13.01 14.74
CA TYR A 102 -11.14 -13.36 16.13
C TYR A 102 -12.49 -13.60 16.85
N GLY A 103 -12.57 -14.68 17.62
CA GLY A 103 -13.79 -15.11 18.30
C GLY A 103 -14.78 -15.89 17.44
N GLU A 104 -14.56 -16.03 16.14
CA GLU A 104 -15.43 -16.81 15.25
C GLU A 104 -14.78 -18.15 14.87
N LYS A 105 -15.61 -19.20 14.82
CA LYS A 105 -15.20 -20.56 14.43
C LYS A 105 -15.43 -20.84 12.93
N LYS A 106 -16.16 -19.97 12.24
CA LYS A 106 -16.53 -20.17 10.83
C LYS A 106 -15.84 -19.13 9.95
N ILE A 107 -15.43 -19.56 8.77
CA ILE A 107 -14.89 -18.68 7.74
C ILE A 107 -16.03 -17.82 7.18
N ARG A 108 -15.85 -16.50 7.23
CA ARG A 108 -16.72 -15.53 6.55
C ARG A 108 -16.29 -15.41 5.09
N ASN A 109 -17.22 -15.46 4.19
CA ASN A 109 -16.99 -15.15 2.79
C ASN A 109 -17.35 -13.67 2.55
N ILE A 110 -16.38 -12.86 2.19
CA ILE A 110 -16.55 -11.44 1.86
C ILE A 110 -16.13 -11.23 0.41
N VAL A 111 -16.97 -10.60 -0.39
CA VAL A 111 -16.64 -10.22 -1.76
C VAL A 111 -16.21 -8.75 -1.74
N VAL A 112 -14.98 -8.49 -2.15
CA VAL A 112 -14.44 -7.14 -2.28
C VAL A 112 -14.36 -6.77 -3.75
N THR A 113 -14.95 -5.65 -4.14
CA THR A 113 -14.74 -5.06 -5.46
C THR A 113 -13.48 -4.21 -5.39
N ARG A 114 -12.45 -4.59 -6.16
CA ARG A 114 -11.17 -3.85 -6.20
C ARG A 114 -11.40 -2.41 -6.63
N GLY A 115 -10.67 -1.50 -6.06
CA GLY A 115 -10.74 -0.08 -6.37
C GLY A 115 -9.37 0.57 -6.29
N GLU A 116 -9.33 1.81 -6.64
CA GLU A 116 -8.13 2.62 -6.58
C GLU A 116 -7.77 2.95 -5.12
N ILE A 117 -6.55 2.66 -4.75
CA ILE A 117 -5.99 2.87 -3.42
C ILE A 117 -4.92 3.94 -3.55
N PRO A 118 -5.18 5.15 -3.02
CA PRO A 118 -4.17 6.21 -3.07
C PRO A 118 -2.96 5.82 -2.22
N THR A 119 -1.79 6.02 -2.76
CA THR A 119 -0.53 5.93 -2.03
C THR A 119 -0.06 7.34 -1.73
N LYS A 120 0.18 7.63 -0.45
CA LYS A 120 0.72 8.92 -0.05
C LYS A 120 2.22 8.96 -0.26
N SER A 121 2.67 9.95 -1.01
CA SER A 121 4.10 10.28 -1.15
C SER A 121 4.64 10.93 0.11
N VAL A 122 3.89 11.91 0.67
CA VAL A 122 4.23 12.60 1.92
C VAL A 122 3.64 11.83 3.10
N THR A 123 4.50 11.18 3.88
CA THR A 123 4.09 10.25 4.95
C THR A 123 4.13 10.87 6.35
N ALA A 124 4.84 11.99 6.51
CA ALA A 124 4.89 12.72 7.77
C ALA A 124 5.07 14.23 7.51
N THR A 125 4.36 15.06 8.29
CA THR A 125 4.44 16.52 8.28
C THR A 125 4.18 17.02 9.69
N TYR A 126 5.17 17.64 10.33
CA TYR A 126 5.05 18.20 11.68
C TYR A 126 6.19 19.16 12.00
N MET A 127 6.05 19.93 13.08
CA MET A 127 7.11 20.77 13.60
C MET A 127 8.05 19.94 14.48
N LEU A 128 9.38 19.96 14.20
CA LEU A 128 10.40 19.35 15.05
C LEU A 128 10.63 20.18 16.33
N ASN A 129 10.51 21.50 16.21
CA ASN A 129 10.58 22.49 17.26
C ASN A 129 9.87 23.74 16.80
N ASP A 130 9.87 24.83 17.60
CA ASP A 130 9.11 26.07 17.32
C ASP A 130 9.45 26.73 15.97
N LYS A 131 10.60 26.38 15.36
CA LYS A 131 11.12 27.03 14.14
C LYS A 131 11.36 26.09 12.98
N THR A 132 11.40 24.77 13.21
CA THR A 132 11.81 23.81 12.20
C THR A 132 10.70 22.85 11.85
N GLY A 133 10.22 22.91 10.60
CA GLY A 133 9.29 21.94 10.03
C GLY A 133 10.01 20.71 9.52
N TYR A 134 9.30 19.57 9.50
CA TYR A 134 9.75 18.30 8.99
C TYR A 134 8.74 17.73 8.02
N ILE A 135 9.23 17.30 6.86
CA ILE A 135 8.44 16.59 5.84
C ILE A 135 9.19 15.31 5.44
N ARG A 136 8.51 14.17 5.45
CA ARG A 136 9.06 12.93 4.90
C ARG A 136 8.37 12.57 3.60
N ILE A 137 9.16 12.43 2.53
CA ILE A 137 8.71 11.97 1.22
C ILE A 137 9.25 10.54 1.00
N LYS A 138 8.33 9.58 0.94
CA LYS A 138 8.68 8.15 0.84
C LYS A 138 8.91 7.70 -0.59
N ASN A 139 8.22 8.28 -1.56
CA ASN A 139 8.33 8.01 -2.98
C ASN A 139 7.93 9.24 -3.79
N PHE A 140 8.36 9.30 -5.05
CA PHE A 140 7.95 10.34 -5.99
C PHE A 140 6.94 9.77 -6.99
N GLY A 141 5.74 10.35 -7.04
CA GLY A 141 4.67 10.01 -7.96
C GLY A 141 3.91 11.27 -8.40
N GLU A 142 2.88 11.12 -9.20
CA GLU A 142 2.09 12.23 -9.75
C GLU A 142 1.52 13.16 -8.67
N ASN A 143 1.16 12.61 -7.50
CA ASN A 143 0.55 13.37 -6.40
C ASN A 143 1.57 14.05 -5.48
N THR A 144 2.87 13.74 -5.59
CA THR A 144 3.90 14.21 -4.64
C THR A 144 3.96 15.72 -4.54
N TYR A 145 3.86 16.42 -5.68
CA TYR A 145 3.89 17.89 -5.71
C TYR A 145 2.70 18.50 -4.94
N ALA A 146 1.50 18.03 -5.20
CA ALA A 146 0.30 18.52 -4.53
C ALA A 146 0.35 18.24 -3.02
N GLU A 147 0.77 17.04 -2.62
CA GLU A 147 0.92 16.66 -1.21
C GLU A 147 2.00 17.50 -0.50
N LEU A 148 3.11 17.78 -1.18
CA LEU A 148 4.18 18.64 -0.67
C LEU A 148 3.68 20.07 -0.44
N LEU A 149 2.89 20.64 -1.37
CA LEU A 149 2.32 21.97 -1.21
C LEU A 149 1.37 22.04 0.01
N ILE A 150 0.54 21.02 0.20
CA ILE A 150 -0.35 20.90 1.37
C ILE A 150 0.49 20.84 2.65
N ALA A 151 1.53 20.03 2.69
CA ALA A 151 2.42 19.89 3.83
C ALA A 151 3.13 21.22 4.18
N LEU A 152 3.64 21.94 3.16
CA LEU A 152 4.26 23.24 3.33
C LEU A 152 3.26 24.29 3.85
N ALA A 153 2.04 24.30 3.33
CA ALA A 153 0.99 25.20 3.81
C ALA A 153 0.65 24.94 5.29
N GLN A 154 0.56 23.67 5.70
CA GLN A 154 0.34 23.30 7.11
C GLN A 154 1.45 23.79 8.03
N LEU A 155 2.72 23.62 7.63
CA LEU A 155 3.87 24.10 8.40
C LEU A 155 3.94 25.63 8.42
N SER A 156 3.62 26.29 7.31
CA SER A 156 3.59 27.74 7.20
C SER A 156 2.60 28.37 8.19
N GLN A 157 1.44 27.76 8.39
CA GLN A 157 0.47 28.19 9.40
C GLN A 157 1.02 28.06 10.84
N GLN A 158 2.01 27.20 11.06
CA GLN A 158 2.68 27.01 12.33
C GLN A 158 3.95 27.87 12.48
N GLY A 159 4.30 28.66 11.44
CA GLY A 159 5.38 29.64 11.50
C GLY A 159 6.79 29.07 11.39
N PHE A 160 6.99 27.97 10.62
CA PHE A 160 8.34 27.43 10.44
C PHE A 160 9.25 28.43 9.71
N GLU A 161 10.52 28.46 10.15
CA GLU A 161 11.60 29.27 9.54
C GLU A 161 12.60 28.37 8.79
N ASN A 162 12.74 27.12 9.23
CA ASN A 162 13.65 26.13 8.66
C ASN A 162 12.86 24.87 8.25
N LEU A 163 13.32 24.16 7.22
CA LEU A 163 12.68 22.95 6.73
C LEU A 163 13.68 21.81 6.65
N THR A 164 13.30 20.66 7.20
CA THR A 164 14.00 19.39 7.01
C THR A 164 13.15 18.50 6.10
N ILE A 165 13.71 18.08 4.97
CA ILE A 165 13.08 17.11 4.07
C ILE A 165 13.81 15.78 4.21
N ASP A 166 13.09 14.74 4.61
CA ASP A 166 13.62 13.37 4.77
C ASP A 166 13.27 12.54 3.54
N LEU A 167 14.30 12.15 2.80
CA LEU A 167 14.22 11.29 1.61
C LEU A 167 14.77 9.89 1.85
N ARG A 168 15.05 9.52 3.09
CA ARG A 168 15.64 8.21 3.40
C ARG A 168 14.67 7.08 3.11
N GLY A 169 15.13 6.10 2.33
CA GLY A 169 14.33 4.97 1.91
C GLY A 169 13.31 5.30 0.80
N ASN A 170 13.59 6.40 0.09
CA ASN A 170 12.85 6.78 -1.10
C ASN A 170 13.29 5.91 -2.28
#